data_3c9f9c34446f66d1fb52e728ebca93cb
#
_entry.id   3c9f9c34446f66d1fb52e728ebca93cb
#
_cell.length_a   1.000
_cell.length_b   1.000
_cell.length_c   1.000
_cell.angle_alpha   90.00
_cell.angle_beta   90.00
_cell.angle_gamma   90.00
#
_symmetry.space_group_name_H-M   'P 1'
#
loop_
_entity.id
_entity.type
_entity.pdbx_description
1 polymer ?
#
loop_
_entity_poly.entity_id
_entity_poly.type
_entity_poly.pdbx_seq_one_letter_code
_entity_poly.pdbx_strand_id
1 'polypeptide(L)'
;LLTKYCKFLPIEIISGKKKEWKDGEYKDTTEDNVINDTNPAWTRKPTDLTEEDYEKFYRELYPMAQDPWFHIHLNVDYPFNLTGILYFPKIDNKFEIQKNKIQLYSNQVYVTDSVEGIVPEYLTLLHGVIDSPDIPLNVSRSYLQSDRNVKKISSHITKKVADSLSDIFTNKREDYEKKWDDLKIFIQYGMLTDEKFAERAKSIFLFKNTEGKYFTYEEYENLIKANQTDKDNKVVFLYATDVKEQYTYIETAKGKGYDVLLMDGQLDTHFI
;
A
#
# COMPACT_ATOMS: atom_id res chain seq x y z
N LEU A 1 -16.26 17.32 15.30
CA LEU A 1 -15.65 18.24 14.31
C LEU A 1 -14.17 18.46 14.63
N LEU A 2 -13.81 18.97 15.82
CA LEU A 2 -12.41 19.23 16.21
C LEU A 2 -11.55 17.98 16.10
N THR A 3 -12.02 16.85 16.60
CA THR A 3 -11.31 15.56 16.55
C THR A 3 -11.04 15.06 15.13
N LYS A 4 -11.83 15.48 14.12
CA LYS A 4 -11.63 15.10 12.73
C LYS A 4 -10.67 16.05 12.01
N TYR A 5 -10.87 17.37 12.16
CA TYR A 5 -10.18 18.36 11.33
C TYR A 5 -8.97 19.00 12.01
N CYS A 6 -8.91 18.93 13.33
CA CYS A 6 -7.87 19.59 14.12
C CYS A 6 -6.95 18.61 14.86
N LYS A 7 -7.11 17.30 14.58
CA LYS A 7 -6.43 16.22 15.31
C LYS A 7 -4.91 16.38 15.36
N PHE A 8 -4.33 16.94 14.32
CA PHE A 8 -2.89 17.02 14.15
C PHE A 8 -2.38 18.45 13.94
N LEU A 9 -3.17 19.46 14.30
CA LEU A 9 -2.72 20.85 14.22
C LEU A 9 -1.43 21.04 15.03
N PRO A 10 -0.47 21.86 14.52
CA PRO A 10 0.82 22.05 15.19
C PRO A 10 0.75 22.98 16.41
N ILE A 11 -0.45 23.36 16.83
CA ILE A 11 -0.73 24.20 17.99
C ILE A 11 -1.67 23.45 18.92
N GLU A 12 -1.37 23.41 20.20
CA GLU A 12 -2.19 22.74 21.19
C GLU A 12 -3.60 23.35 21.27
N ILE A 13 -4.60 22.49 21.26
CA ILE A 13 -5.99 22.84 21.48
C ILE A 13 -6.39 22.31 22.86
N ILE A 14 -6.64 23.23 23.78
CA ILE A 14 -7.05 22.93 25.14
C ILE A 14 -8.58 22.93 25.22
N SER A 15 -9.16 21.84 25.69
CA SER A 15 -10.60 21.69 25.92
C SER A 15 -10.90 21.28 27.36
N GLY A 16 -10.86 22.28 28.25
CA GLY A 16 -11.09 22.08 29.68
C GLY A 16 -9.90 21.41 30.39
N LYS A 17 -10.18 20.70 31.47
CA LYS A 17 -9.19 19.96 32.26
C LYS A 17 -9.29 18.46 31.99
N LYS A 18 -8.19 17.74 32.18
CA LYS A 18 -8.23 16.27 32.18
C LYS A 18 -9.12 15.80 33.35
N LYS A 19 -9.85 14.73 33.11
CA LYS A 19 -10.72 14.11 34.11
C LYS A 19 -10.15 12.77 34.55
N GLU A 20 -10.10 12.55 35.85
CA GLU A 20 -9.74 11.27 36.45
C GLU A 20 -10.94 10.66 37.14
N TRP A 21 -11.06 9.32 37.07
CA TRP A 21 -12.08 8.59 37.81
C TRP A 21 -11.64 8.43 39.27
N LYS A 22 -12.34 9.09 40.19
CA LYS A 22 -12.10 8.98 41.65
C LYS A 22 -13.42 8.88 42.38
N ASP A 23 -13.52 7.94 43.31
CA ASP A 23 -14.65 7.76 44.23
C ASP A 23 -16.02 7.61 43.53
N GLY A 24 -16.05 6.97 42.34
CA GLY A 24 -17.30 6.71 41.62
C GLY A 24 -17.77 7.87 40.70
N GLU A 25 -16.95 8.91 40.51
CA GLU A 25 -17.24 10.03 39.63
C GLU A 25 -16.00 10.57 38.91
N TYR A 26 -16.20 11.26 37.76
CA TYR A 26 -15.13 11.95 37.06
C TYR A 26 -14.86 13.32 37.67
N LYS A 27 -13.64 13.54 38.21
CA LYS A 27 -13.19 14.81 38.78
C LYS A 27 -12.18 15.48 37.86
N ASP A 28 -12.29 16.79 37.69
CA ASP A 28 -11.32 17.58 36.94
C ASP A 28 -9.98 17.61 37.69
N THR A 29 -8.90 17.39 36.96
CA THR A 29 -7.53 17.55 37.45
C THR A 29 -7.04 18.99 37.27
N THR A 30 -5.81 19.26 37.71
CA THR A 30 -5.15 20.57 37.45
C THR A 30 -4.57 20.66 36.04
N GLU A 31 -4.44 19.54 35.33
CA GLU A 31 -3.83 19.48 34.00
C GLU A 31 -4.82 19.89 32.89
N ASP A 32 -4.31 20.61 31.90
CA ASP A 32 -5.05 20.94 30.71
C ASP A 32 -5.33 19.70 29.85
N ASN A 33 -6.54 19.62 29.31
CA ASN A 33 -6.91 18.56 28.39
C ASN A 33 -6.59 19.01 26.95
N VAL A 34 -5.37 18.70 26.50
CA VAL A 34 -4.95 18.87 25.09
C VAL A 34 -5.60 17.76 24.26
N ILE A 35 -6.39 18.15 23.23
CA ILE A 35 -7.22 17.22 22.44
C ILE A 35 -6.62 16.86 21.07
N ASN A 36 -5.49 17.42 20.71
CA ASN A 36 -4.79 17.15 19.45
C ASN A 36 -3.33 16.71 19.70
N ASP A 37 -2.76 16.01 18.71
CA ASP A 37 -1.35 15.66 18.69
C ASP A 37 -0.61 16.67 17.81
N THR A 38 0.29 17.45 18.43
CA THR A 38 1.08 18.48 17.73
C THR A 38 2.35 17.92 17.06
N ASN A 39 2.72 16.67 17.35
CA ASN A 39 3.92 16.02 16.82
C ASN A 39 3.61 14.58 16.33
N PRO A 40 2.70 14.43 15.35
CA PRO A 40 2.28 13.13 14.87
C PRO A 40 3.43 12.36 14.21
N ALA A 41 3.29 11.05 14.09
CA ALA A 41 4.35 10.15 13.64
C ALA A 41 5.00 10.57 12.31
N TRP A 42 4.24 11.07 11.33
CA TRP A 42 4.78 11.43 10.01
C TRP A 42 5.66 12.68 10.00
N THR A 43 5.64 13.51 11.05
CA THR A 43 6.49 14.70 11.16
C THR A 43 7.84 14.41 11.81
N ARG A 44 7.99 13.23 12.43
CA ARG A 44 9.21 12.77 13.07
C ARG A 44 10.13 12.09 12.05
N LYS A 45 11.43 12.02 12.37
CA LYS A 45 12.37 11.30 11.50
C LYS A 45 12.11 9.79 11.57
N PRO A 46 12.25 9.04 10.45
CA PRO A 46 12.11 7.59 10.47
C PRO A 46 13.02 6.88 11.48
N THR A 47 14.21 7.45 11.75
CA THR A 47 15.18 6.91 12.72
C THR A 47 14.73 7.02 14.17
N ASP A 48 13.76 7.89 14.45
CA ASP A 48 13.28 8.17 15.80
C ASP A 48 11.98 7.40 16.11
N LEU A 49 11.55 6.53 15.17
CA LEU A 49 10.34 5.74 15.26
C LEU A 49 10.65 4.24 15.28
N THR A 50 9.91 3.51 16.10
CA THR A 50 9.91 2.05 16.15
C THR A 50 8.75 1.48 15.31
N GLU A 51 8.78 0.18 15.01
CA GLU A 51 7.64 -0.50 14.37
C GLU A 51 6.35 -0.34 15.19
N GLU A 52 6.44 -0.39 16.52
CA GLU A 52 5.30 -0.19 17.42
C GLU A 52 4.69 1.21 17.30
N ASP A 53 5.53 2.26 17.08
CA ASP A 53 5.05 3.63 16.83
C ASP A 53 4.24 3.70 15.52
N TYR A 54 4.69 3.03 14.47
CA TYR A 54 3.96 2.98 13.19
C TYR A 54 2.64 2.23 13.31
N GLU A 55 2.62 1.09 14.01
CA GLU A 55 1.39 0.33 14.25
C GLU A 55 0.40 1.12 15.11
N LYS A 56 0.88 1.76 16.18
CA LYS A 56 0.06 2.60 17.05
C LYS A 56 -0.58 3.73 16.25
N PHE A 57 0.22 4.39 15.41
CA PHE A 57 -0.29 5.47 14.58
C PHE A 57 -1.33 4.96 13.55
N TYR A 58 -1.12 3.79 12.96
CA TYR A 58 -2.11 3.17 12.08
C TYR A 58 -3.44 2.90 12.78
N ARG A 59 -3.41 2.30 13.97
CA ARG A 59 -4.60 2.02 14.79
C ARG A 59 -5.30 3.31 15.23
N GLU A 60 -4.55 4.39 15.41
CA GLU A 60 -5.12 5.71 15.72
C GLU A 60 -5.89 6.31 14.53
N LEU A 61 -5.39 6.10 13.30
CA LEU A 61 -6.07 6.54 12.08
C LEU A 61 -7.25 5.63 11.72
N TYR A 62 -7.10 4.32 11.92
CA TYR A 62 -8.03 3.28 11.47
C TYR A 62 -8.35 2.28 12.60
N PRO A 63 -9.10 2.68 13.64
CA PRO A 63 -9.31 1.85 14.83
C PRO A 63 -10.00 0.50 14.59
N MET A 64 -10.72 0.38 13.46
CA MET A 64 -11.47 -0.83 13.09
C MET A 64 -10.77 -1.67 12.02
N ALA A 65 -9.61 -1.22 11.52
CA ALA A 65 -8.86 -1.96 10.51
C ALA A 65 -7.95 -3.01 11.17
N GLN A 66 -7.64 -4.07 10.41
CA GLN A 66 -6.58 -5.00 10.79
C GLN A 66 -5.22 -4.33 10.63
N ASP A 67 -4.22 -4.77 11.40
CA ASP A 67 -2.86 -4.24 11.29
C ASP A 67 -2.33 -4.40 9.86
N PRO A 68 -1.62 -3.38 9.34
CA PRO A 68 -1.11 -3.38 7.98
C PRO A 68 0.02 -4.39 7.80
N TRP A 69 0.30 -4.76 6.55
CA TRP A 69 1.43 -5.63 6.22
C TRP A 69 2.78 -4.96 6.43
N PHE A 70 2.89 -3.69 6.07
CA PHE A 70 4.06 -2.84 6.27
C PHE A 70 3.72 -1.38 5.97
N HIS A 71 4.67 -0.49 6.27
CA HIS A 71 4.54 0.94 6.05
C HIS A 71 5.69 1.48 5.20
N ILE A 72 5.47 2.65 4.61
CA ILE A 72 6.46 3.43 3.90
C ILE A 72 6.45 4.84 4.47
N HIS A 73 7.54 5.25 5.09
CA HIS A 73 7.70 6.61 5.58
C HIS A 73 8.25 7.50 4.46
N LEU A 74 7.50 8.54 4.13
CA LEU A 74 7.88 9.58 3.19
C LEU A 74 8.53 10.74 3.97
N ASN A 75 9.72 11.16 3.56
CA ASN A 75 10.42 12.29 4.15
C ASN A 75 11.33 12.91 3.10
N VAL A 76 10.89 14.02 2.50
CA VAL A 76 11.57 14.73 1.42
C VAL A 76 11.52 16.22 1.68
N ASP A 77 12.69 16.84 1.68
CA ASP A 77 12.84 18.29 1.90
C ASP A 77 13.13 19.06 0.60
N TYR A 78 13.64 18.39 -0.43
CA TYR A 78 14.01 18.98 -1.71
C TYR A 78 13.82 17.97 -2.85
N PRO A 79 13.31 18.34 -4.01
CA PRO A 79 12.94 19.69 -4.50
C PRO A 79 11.52 20.16 -4.12
N PHE A 80 10.86 19.47 -3.24
CA PHE A 80 9.53 19.80 -2.66
C PHE A 80 9.51 19.25 -1.23
N ASN A 81 8.62 19.79 -0.43
CA ASN A 81 8.39 19.28 0.92
C ASN A 81 7.30 18.22 0.89
N LEU A 82 7.63 17.02 1.32
CA LEU A 82 6.70 15.90 1.41
C LEU A 82 7.04 15.06 2.62
N THR A 83 6.12 14.96 3.55
CA THR A 83 6.17 13.99 4.63
C THR A 83 4.92 13.12 4.60
N GLY A 84 4.95 11.99 5.28
CA GLY A 84 3.80 11.11 5.32
C GLY A 84 4.15 9.69 5.68
N ILE A 85 3.14 8.89 5.97
CA ILE A 85 3.27 7.46 6.15
C ILE A 85 2.18 6.77 5.35
N LEU A 86 2.58 5.92 4.43
CA LEU A 86 1.68 5.08 3.65
C LEU A 86 1.73 3.65 4.21
N TYR A 87 0.58 3.01 4.30
CA TYR A 87 0.42 1.65 4.79
C TYR A 87 -0.20 0.76 3.73
N PHE A 88 0.32 -0.45 3.62
CA PHE A 88 -0.30 -1.53 2.84
C PHE A 88 -1.28 -2.28 3.73
N PRO A 89 -2.59 -2.07 3.56
CA PRO A 89 -3.60 -2.75 4.35
C PRO A 89 -3.70 -4.23 3.99
N LYS A 90 -4.19 -5.05 4.91
CA LYS A 90 -4.69 -6.39 4.57
C LYS A 90 -6.00 -6.25 3.82
N ILE A 91 -6.12 -6.94 2.70
CA ILE A 91 -7.34 -6.92 1.89
C ILE A 91 -8.14 -8.17 2.29
N ASP A 92 -9.21 -7.96 3.03
CA ASP A 92 -10.19 -9.01 3.23
C ASP A 92 -10.90 -9.29 1.90
N ASN A 93 -10.95 -10.56 1.48
CA ASN A 93 -11.56 -11.04 0.23
C ASN A 93 -13.08 -10.76 0.10
N LYS A 94 -13.65 -9.92 0.92
CA LYS A 94 -15.05 -9.48 0.90
C LYS A 94 -15.20 -8.03 0.47
N PHE A 95 -15.02 -7.80 -0.83
CA PHE A 95 -15.79 -6.86 -1.66
C PHE A 95 -15.96 -5.38 -1.26
N GLU A 96 -15.10 -4.79 -0.45
CA GLU A 96 -15.01 -3.32 -0.48
C GLU A 96 -13.54 -2.92 -0.48
N ILE A 97 -12.97 -2.83 -1.68
CA ILE A 97 -11.77 -2.01 -1.87
C ILE A 97 -12.20 -0.57 -1.56
N GLN A 98 -12.10 -0.19 -0.30
CA GLN A 98 -12.43 1.17 0.12
C GLN A 98 -11.33 2.09 -0.41
N LYS A 99 -11.60 2.73 -1.53
CA LYS A 99 -10.80 3.84 -2.05
C LYS A 99 -10.84 5.00 -1.04
N ASN A 100 -9.83 5.87 -1.11
CA ASN A 100 -9.78 7.13 -0.36
C ASN A 100 -9.58 6.98 1.16
N LYS A 101 -8.58 6.18 1.53
CA LYS A 101 -8.13 6.08 2.93
C LYS A 101 -6.87 6.89 3.22
N ILE A 102 -6.27 7.51 2.20
CA ILE A 102 -5.15 8.43 2.41
C ILE A 102 -5.71 9.81 2.74
N GLN A 103 -5.27 10.37 3.85
CA GLN A 103 -5.62 11.72 4.28
C GLN A 103 -4.54 12.69 3.83
N LEU A 104 -4.93 13.77 3.16
CA LEU A 104 -4.05 14.85 2.75
C LEU A 104 -4.04 15.97 3.80
N TYR A 105 -2.83 16.38 4.15
CA TYR A 105 -2.55 17.51 5.01
C TYR A 105 -1.68 18.53 4.28
N SER A 106 -1.68 19.76 4.78
CA SER A 106 -0.73 20.81 4.43
C SER A 106 -0.26 21.49 5.70
N ASN A 107 1.01 21.28 6.08
CA ASN A 107 1.56 21.72 7.36
C ASN A 107 0.69 21.28 8.55
N GLN A 108 0.36 19.98 8.60
CA GLN A 108 -0.49 19.36 9.63
C GLN A 108 -1.96 19.83 9.65
N VAL A 109 -2.35 20.71 8.73
CA VAL A 109 -3.76 21.14 8.57
C VAL A 109 -4.46 20.16 7.61
N TYR A 110 -5.53 19.53 8.07
CA TYR A 110 -6.32 18.60 7.24
C TYR A 110 -6.92 19.31 6.03
N VAL A 111 -6.74 18.71 4.85
CA VAL A 111 -7.26 19.22 3.58
C VAL A 111 -8.41 18.37 3.06
N THR A 112 -8.15 17.06 2.85
CA THR A 112 -9.14 16.14 2.26
C THR A 112 -8.75 14.68 2.54
N ASP A 113 -9.72 13.78 2.40
CA ASP A 113 -9.51 12.33 2.36
C ASP A 113 -9.53 11.77 0.93
N SER A 114 -9.60 12.64 -0.09
CA SER A 114 -9.48 12.25 -1.49
C SER A 114 -8.17 12.76 -2.07
N VAL A 115 -7.29 11.82 -2.43
CA VAL A 115 -5.98 12.09 -3.05
C VAL A 115 -5.98 11.82 -4.56
N GLU A 116 -7.17 11.77 -5.17
CA GLU A 116 -7.32 11.60 -6.60
C GLU A 116 -6.65 12.73 -7.38
N GLY A 117 -5.80 12.36 -8.34
CA GLY A 117 -5.00 13.31 -9.13
C GLY A 117 -3.69 13.74 -8.45
N ILE A 118 -3.47 13.39 -7.18
CA ILE A 118 -2.23 13.66 -6.43
C ILE A 118 -1.34 12.41 -6.46
N VAL A 119 -1.91 11.24 -6.26
CA VAL A 119 -1.22 9.96 -6.40
C VAL A 119 -1.81 9.16 -7.56
N PRO A 120 -1.06 8.22 -8.16
CA PRO A 120 -1.62 7.27 -9.13
C PRO A 120 -2.81 6.51 -8.56
N GLU A 121 -3.74 6.12 -9.43
CA GLU A 121 -5.00 5.52 -9.00
C GLU A 121 -4.82 4.23 -8.20
N TYR A 122 -3.87 3.38 -8.58
CA TYR A 122 -3.56 2.13 -7.86
C TYR A 122 -3.03 2.37 -6.42
N LEU A 123 -2.40 3.53 -6.16
CA LEU A 123 -1.96 3.92 -4.81
C LEU A 123 -3.08 4.47 -3.93
N THR A 124 -4.25 4.81 -4.50
CA THR A 124 -5.42 5.22 -3.70
C THR A 124 -6.00 4.09 -2.86
N LEU A 125 -5.56 2.86 -3.11
CA LEU A 125 -5.90 1.68 -2.31
C LEU A 125 -5.09 1.58 -1.01
N LEU A 126 -4.00 2.34 -0.88
CA LEU A 126 -3.22 2.42 0.34
C LEU A 126 -3.95 3.25 1.41
N HIS A 127 -3.56 3.03 2.65
CA HIS A 127 -3.98 3.84 3.79
C HIS A 127 -2.87 4.80 4.20
N GLY A 128 -3.17 5.83 4.98
CA GLY A 128 -2.14 6.67 5.59
C GLY A 128 -2.38 8.17 5.47
N VAL A 129 -1.25 8.87 5.53
CA VAL A 129 -1.21 10.34 5.52
C VAL A 129 -0.16 10.81 4.51
N ILE A 130 -0.51 11.85 3.77
CA ILE A 130 0.41 12.65 2.96
C ILE A 130 0.30 14.09 3.45
N ASP A 131 1.41 14.71 3.76
CA ASP A 131 1.49 16.12 4.15
C ASP A 131 2.48 16.86 3.24
N SER A 132 1.99 17.84 2.49
CA SER A 132 2.81 18.65 1.61
C SER A 132 2.22 20.05 1.42
N PRO A 133 2.97 21.12 1.76
CA PRO A 133 2.57 22.49 1.47
C PRO A 133 2.66 22.84 -0.03
N ASP A 134 3.37 22.02 -0.81
CA ASP A 134 3.58 22.25 -2.24
C ASP A 134 2.42 21.74 -3.13
N ILE A 135 1.41 21.11 -2.51
CA ILE A 135 0.19 20.69 -3.20
C ILE A 135 -0.84 21.84 -3.14
N PRO A 136 -1.33 22.34 -4.29
CA PRO A 136 -2.34 23.39 -4.33
C PRO A 136 -3.66 22.96 -3.67
N LEU A 137 -4.21 23.78 -2.76
CA LEU A 137 -5.34 23.39 -1.91
C LEU A 137 -6.74 23.63 -2.49
N ASN A 138 -6.88 24.58 -3.42
CA ASN A 138 -8.20 25.09 -3.87
C ASN A 138 -8.38 24.97 -5.39
N VAL A 139 -8.07 23.80 -5.96
CA VAL A 139 -8.09 23.62 -7.40
C VAL A 139 -8.83 22.37 -7.83
N SER A 140 -9.35 22.38 -9.05
CA SER A 140 -10.04 21.21 -9.61
C SER A 140 -9.08 20.05 -9.83
N ARG A 141 -9.60 18.82 -9.87
CA ARG A 141 -8.84 17.60 -10.19
C ARG A 141 -8.01 17.72 -11.47
N SER A 142 -8.59 18.33 -12.52
CA SER A 142 -7.91 18.54 -13.79
C SER A 142 -6.69 19.47 -13.68
N TYR A 143 -6.76 20.46 -12.80
CA TYR A 143 -5.62 21.33 -12.51
C TYR A 143 -4.53 20.58 -11.76
N LEU A 144 -4.89 19.84 -10.70
CA LEU A 144 -3.93 19.03 -9.94
C LEU A 144 -3.15 18.06 -10.84
N GLN A 145 -3.84 17.39 -11.76
CA GLN A 145 -3.20 16.48 -12.72
C GLN A 145 -2.24 17.19 -13.70
N SER A 146 -2.41 18.49 -13.95
CA SER A 146 -1.53 19.27 -14.82
C SER A 146 -0.38 19.95 -14.07
N ASP A 147 -0.49 20.13 -12.74
CA ASP A 147 0.51 20.82 -11.93
C ASP A 147 1.85 20.08 -11.90
N ARG A 148 2.94 20.84 -12.04
CA ARG A 148 4.29 20.27 -12.12
C ARG A 148 4.78 19.70 -10.79
N ASN A 149 4.42 20.33 -9.67
CA ASN A 149 4.83 19.86 -8.35
C ASN A 149 4.06 18.59 -7.99
N VAL A 150 2.77 18.55 -8.26
CA VAL A 150 1.94 17.35 -8.06
C VAL A 150 2.50 16.18 -8.87
N LYS A 151 2.88 16.38 -10.14
CA LYS A 151 3.51 15.32 -10.96
C LYS A 151 4.84 14.82 -10.38
N LYS A 152 5.68 15.72 -9.86
CA LYS A 152 6.94 15.34 -9.21
C LYS A 152 6.70 14.56 -7.93
N ILE A 153 5.77 15.02 -7.09
CA ILE A 153 5.37 14.34 -5.86
C ILE A 153 4.83 12.95 -6.16
N SER A 154 3.88 12.84 -7.09
CA SER A 154 3.31 11.57 -7.55
C SER A 154 4.39 10.60 -8.04
N SER A 155 5.29 11.07 -8.90
CA SER A 155 6.39 10.25 -9.44
C SER A 155 7.38 9.81 -8.34
N HIS A 156 7.62 10.66 -7.34
CA HIS A 156 8.46 10.30 -6.20
C HIS A 156 7.81 9.24 -5.31
N ILE A 157 6.53 9.39 -5.02
CA ILE A 157 5.76 8.39 -4.26
C ILE A 157 5.78 7.04 -4.99
N THR A 158 5.48 7.02 -6.30
CA THR A 158 5.56 5.81 -7.14
C THR A 158 6.92 5.13 -7.01
N LYS A 159 7.99 5.91 -7.18
CA LYS A 159 9.36 5.39 -7.04
C LYS A 159 9.61 4.81 -5.65
N LYS A 160 9.26 5.55 -4.60
CA LYS A 160 9.50 5.13 -3.22
C LYS A 160 8.73 3.86 -2.87
N VAL A 161 7.49 3.73 -3.35
CA VAL A 161 6.69 2.51 -3.20
C VAL A 161 7.37 1.32 -3.90
N ALA A 162 7.77 1.48 -5.16
CA ALA A 162 8.44 0.42 -5.90
C ALA A 162 9.78 -0.01 -5.26
N ASP A 163 10.59 0.97 -4.82
CA ASP A 163 11.87 0.72 -4.16
C ASP A 163 11.65 -0.04 -2.83
N SER A 164 10.65 0.34 -2.02
CA SER A 164 10.32 -0.34 -0.77
C SER A 164 9.82 -1.77 -0.97
N LEU A 165 9.00 -2.02 -2.00
CA LEU A 165 8.58 -3.36 -2.38
C LEU A 165 9.76 -4.22 -2.82
N SER A 166 10.69 -3.65 -3.60
CA SER A 166 11.91 -4.34 -4.04
C SER A 166 12.83 -4.67 -2.88
N ASP A 167 12.96 -3.78 -1.90
CA ASP A 167 13.76 -4.01 -0.69
C ASP A 167 13.20 -5.17 0.15
N ILE A 168 11.87 -5.22 0.33
CA ILE A 168 11.22 -6.32 1.06
C ILE A 168 11.40 -7.63 0.29
N PHE A 169 11.20 -7.62 -1.03
CA PHE A 169 11.39 -8.78 -1.87
C PHE A 169 12.82 -9.33 -1.79
N THR A 170 13.82 -8.45 -1.85
CA THR A 170 15.23 -8.84 -1.85
C THR A 170 15.69 -9.34 -0.48
N ASN A 171 15.29 -8.65 0.58
CA ASN A 171 15.82 -8.92 1.93
C ASN A 171 14.98 -9.88 2.76
N LYS A 172 13.67 -10.06 2.40
CA LYS A 172 12.69 -10.84 3.16
C LYS A 172 11.76 -11.60 2.22
N ARG A 173 12.32 -12.37 1.27
CA ARG A 173 11.57 -13.07 0.21
C ARG A 173 10.40 -13.90 0.74
N GLU A 174 10.63 -14.72 1.77
CA GLU A 174 9.58 -15.57 2.35
C GLU A 174 8.43 -14.75 2.96
N ASP A 175 8.74 -13.60 3.57
CA ASP A 175 7.75 -12.70 4.14
C ASP A 175 6.95 -11.99 3.05
N TYR A 176 7.61 -11.65 1.94
CA TYR A 176 6.96 -11.08 0.75
C TYR A 176 5.98 -12.08 0.11
N GLU A 177 6.39 -13.34 -0.05
CA GLU A 177 5.55 -14.41 -0.58
C GLU A 177 4.30 -14.67 0.27
N LYS A 178 4.43 -14.66 1.60
CA LYS A 178 3.29 -14.80 2.52
C LYS A 178 2.26 -13.67 2.38
N LYS A 179 2.70 -12.49 1.94
CA LYS A 179 1.87 -11.29 1.76
C LYS A 179 1.40 -11.11 0.32
N TRP A 180 1.88 -11.95 -0.60
CA TRP A 180 1.68 -11.79 -2.03
C TRP A 180 0.20 -11.72 -2.43
N ASP A 181 -0.64 -12.57 -1.86
CA ASP A 181 -2.06 -12.62 -2.22
C ASP A 181 -2.78 -11.28 -1.93
N ASP A 182 -2.33 -10.51 -0.93
CA ASP A 182 -2.84 -9.17 -0.64
C ASP A 182 -2.11 -8.07 -1.44
N LEU A 183 -0.83 -8.25 -1.72
CA LEU A 183 -0.03 -7.29 -2.49
C LEU A 183 -0.30 -7.36 -3.98
N LYS A 184 -0.68 -8.54 -4.48
CA LYS A 184 -0.85 -8.83 -5.90
C LYS A 184 -1.71 -7.79 -6.61
N ILE A 185 -2.85 -7.43 -6.04
CA ILE A 185 -3.78 -6.48 -6.67
C ILE A 185 -3.17 -5.08 -6.85
N PHE A 186 -2.41 -4.57 -5.87
CA PHE A 186 -1.74 -3.27 -5.97
C PHE A 186 -0.68 -3.28 -7.06
N ILE A 187 0.12 -4.35 -7.10
CA ILE A 187 1.21 -4.50 -8.06
C ILE A 187 0.66 -4.67 -9.47
N GLN A 188 -0.31 -5.55 -9.66
CA GLN A 188 -0.94 -5.78 -10.96
C GLN A 188 -1.62 -4.53 -11.50
N TYR A 189 -2.43 -3.87 -10.68
CA TYR A 189 -3.11 -2.65 -11.11
C TYR A 189 -2.09 -1.54 -11.45
N GLY A 190 -1.05 -1.40 -10.62
CA GLY A 190 0.04 -0.47 -10.91
C GLY A 190 0.76 -0.78 -12.22
N MET A 191 1.09 -2.05 -12.48
CA MET A 191 1.76 -2.46 -13.72
C MET A 191 0.90 -2.24 -14.97
N LEU A 192 -0.42 -2.36 -14.85
CA LEU A 192 -1.35 -2.13 -15.98
C LEU A 192 -1.59 -0.64 -16.27
N THR A 193 -1.40 0.24 -15.28
CA THR A 193 -1.77 1.65 -15.38
C THR A 193 -0.61 2.64 -15.35
N ASP A 194 0.59 2.20 -14.95
CA ASP A 194 1.80 3.05 -14.86
C ASP A 194 3.00 2.29 -15.40
N GLU A 195 3.45 2.65 -16.62
CA GLU A 195 4.59 2.02 -17.30
C GLU A 195 5.89 2.10 -16.49
N LYS A 196 6.13 3.21 -15.76
CA LYS A 196 7.34 3.38 -14.95
C LYS A 196 7.30 2.47 -13.72
N PHE A 197 6.13 2.29 -13.14
CA PHE A 197 5.95 1.31 -12.08
C PHE A 197 6.09 -0.12 -12.61
N ALA A 198 5.50 -0.43 -13.77
CA ALA A 198 5.62 -1.74 -14.42
C ALA A 198 7.07 -2.16 -14.63
N GLU A 199 7.90 -1.26 -15.18
CA GLU A 199 9.34 -1.50 -15.38
C GLU A 199 10.06 -1.89 -14.09
N ARG A 200 9.71 -1.23 -12.97
CA ARG A 200 10.31 -1.50 -11.65
C ARG A 200 9.75 -2.76 -11.00
N ALA A 201 8.48 -3.03 -11.19
CA ALA A 201 7.78 -4.13 -10.56
C ALA A 201 8.02 -5.49 -11.25
N LYS A 202 8.53 -5.53 -12.49
CA LYS A 202 8.80 -6.77 -13.24
C LYS A 202 9.62 -7.79 -12.45
N SER A 203 10.64 -7.33 -11.71
CA SER A 203 11.55 -8.20 -10.96
C SER A 203 10.98 -8.74 -9.66
N ILE A 204 9.90 -8.14 -9.17
CA ILE A 204 9.25 -8.48 -7.89
C ILE A 204 7.85 -9.07 -8.07
N PHE A 205 7.36 -9.10 -9.31
CA PHE A 205 6.10 -9.75 -9.63
C PHE A 205 6.22 -11.25 -9.48
N LEU A 206 5.24 -11.88 -8.82
CA LEU A 206 5.23 -13.31 -8.60
C LEU A 206 4.06 -13.99 -9.28
N PHE A 207 4.36 -15.12 -9.89
CA PHE A 207 3.37 -16.15 -10.22
C PHE A 207 3.24 -17.13 -9.06
N LYS A 208 2.04 -17.64 -8.84
CA LYS A 208 1.75 -18.72 -7.91
C LYS A 208 1.32 -19.94 -8.71
N ASN A 209 1.90 -21.10 -8.45
CA ASN A 209 1.44 -22.32 -9.10
C ASN A 209 0.35 -23.04 -8.28
N THR A 210 -0.24 -24.08 -8.86
CA THR A 210 -1.30 -24.87 -8.21
C THR A 210 -0.80 -25.69 -7.01
N GLU A 211 0.50 -25.72 -6.73
CA GLU A 211 1.09 -26.29 -5.53
C GLU A 211 1.34 -25.24 -4.43
N GLY A 212 1.00 -23.97 -4.69
CA GLY A 212 1.19 -22.86 -3.75
C GLY A 212 2.61 -22.33 -3.67
N LYS A 213 3.48 -22.65 -4.65
CA LYS A 213 4.82 -22.10 -4.75
C LYS A 213 4.83 -20.81 -5.56
N TYR A 214 5.75 -19.91 -5.21
CA TYR A 214 5.87 -18.59 -5.83
C TYR A 214 7.14 -18.48 -6.67
N PHE A 215 7.04 -17.83 -7.82
CA PHE A 215 8.13 -17.68 -8.78
C PHE A 215 8.07 -16.29 -9.42
N THR A 216 9.22 -15.68 -9.67
CA THR A 216 9.31 -14.59 -10.63
C THR A 216 9.09 -15.14 -12.04
N TYR A 217 8.90 -14.23 -13.02
CA TYR A 217 8.76 -14.65 -14.42
C TYR A 217 9.96 -15.51 -14.89
N GLU A 218 11.16 -15.06 -14.60
CA GLU A 218 12.40 -15.76 -14.99
C GLU A 218 12.55 -17.12 -14.28
N GLU A 219 12.27 -17.17 -12.98
CA GLU A 219 12.30 -18.42 -12.20
C GLU A 219 11.30 -19.43 -12.77
N TYR A 220 10.09 -18.99 -13.11
CA TYR A 220 9.07 -19.87 -13.63
C TYR A 220 9.38 -20.33 -15.06
N GLU A 221 9.81 -19.42 -15.94
CA GLU A 221 10.25 -19.79 -17.30
C GLU A 221 11.37 -20.83 -17.27
N ASN A 222 12.37 -20.64 -16.42
CA ASN A 222 13.47 -21.60 -16.26
C ASN A 222 12.99 -22.96 -15.72
N LEU A 223 12.00 -22.97 -14.81
CA LEU A 223 11.42 -24.20 -14.29
C LEU A 223 10.75 -25.04 -15.37
N ILE A 224 9.94 -24.40 -16.24
CA ILE A 224 9.09 -25.12 -17.19
C ILE A 224 9.70 -25.32 -18.57
N LYS A 225 10.75 -24.55 -18.92
CA LYS A 225 11.35 -24.50 -20.26
C LYS A 225 11.71 -25.88 -20.85
N ALA A 226 12.22 -26.79 -20.00
CA ALA A 226 12.63 -28.13 -20.47
C ALA A 226 11.44 -29.00 -20.93
N ASN A 227 10.27 -28.83 -20.31
CA ASN A 227 9.13 -29.73 -20.51
C ASN A 227 7.95 -29.04 -21.25
N GLN A 228 7.88 -27.70 -21.20
CA GLN A 228 6.75 -26.91 -21.72
C GLN A 228 7.19 -25.96 -22.84
N THR A 229 8.08 -26.43 -23.72
CA THR A 229 8.45 -25.71 -24.95
C THR A 229 7.78 -26.37 -26.13
N ASP A 230 7.08 -25.60 -26.96
CA ASP A 230 6.38 -26.09 -28.12
C ASP A 230 7.34 -26.34 -29.30
N LYS A 231 6.79 -26.82 -30.42
CA LYS A 231 7.55 -27.10 -31.65
C LYS A 231 8.19 -25.85 -32.30
N ASP A 232 7.70 -24.66 -31.95
CA ASP A 232 8.18 -23.37 -32.44
C ASP A 232 9.19 -22.72 -31.46
N ASN A 233 9.70 -23.49 -30.49
CA ASN A 233 10.60 -23.08 -29.41
C ASN A 233 10.03 -21.99 -28.49
N LYS A 234 8.71 -21.92 -28.34
CA LYS A 234 8.04 -21.01 -27.40
C LYS A 234 7.74 -21.76 -26.12
N VAL A 235 8.04 -21.13 -24.99
CA VAL A 235 7.67 -21.64 -23.67
C VAL A 235 6.16 -21.46 -23.46
N VAL A 236 5.46 -22.51 -23.08
CA VAL A 236 4.00 -22.53 -22.91
C VAL A 236 3.66 -22.48 -21.44
N PHE A 237 3.01 -21.41 -21.01
CA PHE A 237 2.50 -21.26 -19.66
C PHE A 237 1.11 -21.89 -19.57
N LEU A 238 0.99 -22.96 -18.78
CA LEU A 238 -0.32 -23.55 -18.47
C LEU A 238 -0.88 -22.90 -17.21
N TYR A 239 -2.17 -22.63 -17.19
CA TYR A 239 -2.82 -22.07 -16.02
C TYR A 239 -4.20 -22.63 -15.75
N ALA A 240 -4.63 -22.51 -14.51
CA ALA A 240 -5.97 -22.80 -14.04
C ALA A 240 -6.52 -21.60 -13.27
N THR A 241 -7.79 -21.33 -13.42
CA THR A 241 -8.51 -20.25 -12.71
C THR A 241 -9.25 -20.76 -11.47
N ASP A 242 -9.58 -22.05 -11.45
CA ASP A 242 -10.18 -22.74 -10.31
C ASP A 242 -9.58 -24.14 -10.16
N VAL A 243 -8.90 -24.36 -9.05
CA VAL A 243 -8.23 -25.63 -8.77
C VAL A 243 -9.21 -26.79 -8.59
N LYS A 244 -10.42 -26.54 -8.05
CA LYS A 244 -11.41 -27.57 -7.78
C LYS A 244 -12.13 -27.98 -9.06
N GLU A 245 -12.61 -27.00 -9.81
CA GLU A 245 -13.33 -27.28 -11.06
C GLU A 245 -12.41 -27.87 -12.13
N GLN A 246 -11.15 -27.46 -12.17
CA GLN A 246 -10.17 -27.87 -13.16
C GLN A 246 -9.22 -28.98 -12.68
N TYR A 247 -9.52 -29.62 -11.54
CA TYR A 247 -8.66 -30.62 -10.90
C TYR A 247 -8.18 -31.72 -11.86
N THR A 248 -9.03 -32.29 -12.66
CA THR A 248 -8.68 -33.40 -13.59
C THR A 248 -7.67 -32.96 -14.64
N TYR A 249 -7.80 -31.72 -15.15
CA TYR A 249 -6.88 -31.17 -16.13
C TYR A 249 -5.52 -30.87 -15.50
N ILE A 250 -5.52 -30.33 -14.28
CA ILE A 250 -4.31 -30.04 -13.51
C ILE A 250 -3.52 -31.33 -13.25
N GLU A 251 -4.20 -32.37 -12.75
CA GLU A 251 -3.56 -33.65 -12.47
C GLU A 251 -3.03 -34.35 -13.76
N THR A 252 -3.78 -34.20 -14.86
CA THR A 252 -3.31 -34.73 -16.17
C THR A 252 -2.06 -34.00 -16.65
N ALA A 253 -1.97 -32.68 -16.48
CA ALA A 253 -0.80 -31.89 -16.82
C ALA A 253 0.40 -32.28 -15.94
N LYS A 254 0.19 -32.36 -14.63
CA LYS A 254 1.22 -32.80 -13.65
C LYS A 254 1.72 -34.20 -13.94
N GLY A 255 0.83 -35.13 -14.29
CA GLY A 255 1.21 -36.50 -14.68
C GLY A 255 2.10 -36.57 -15.92
N LYS A 256 2.12 -35.54 -16.75
CA LYS A 256 3.04 -35.37 -17.89
C LYS A 256 4.31 -34.56 -17.54
N GLY A 257 4.50 -34.21 -16.27
CA GLY A 257 5.64 -33.41 -15.81
C GLY A 257 5.52 -31.92 -16.11
N TYR A 258 4.29 -31.43 -16.36
CA TYR A 258 4.03 -30.01 -16.57
C TYR A 258 3.67 -29.31 -15.25
N ASP A 259 4.07 -28.05 -15.10
CA ASP A 259 3.64 -27.17 -14.03
C ASP A 259 2.46 -26.31 -14.49
N VAL A 260 1.57 -25.95 -13.56
CA VAL A 260 0.34 -25.19 -13.85
C VAL A 260 0.24 -24.01 -12.89
N LEU A 261 0.17 -22.79 -13.42
CA LEU A 261 -0.07 -21.58 -12.65
C LEU A 261 -1.51 -21.51 -12.13
N LEU A 262 -1.69 -20.85 -10.98
CA LEU A 262 -2.98 -20.49 -10.45
C LEU A 262 -3.26 -19.02 -10.80
N MET A 263 -4.29 -18.79 -11.61
CA MET A 263 -4.72 -17.49 -12.09
C MET A 263 -6.15 -17.21 -11.63
N ASP A 264 -6.35 -17.17 -10.32
CA ASP A 264 -7.66 -17.02 -9.66
C ASP A 264 -8.05 -15.56 -9.40
N GLY A 265 -7.13 -14.62 -9.62
CA GLY A 265 -7.35 -13.19 -9.48
C GLY A 265 -7.93 -12.56 -10.75
N GLN A 266 -8.71 -11.49 -10.59
CA GLN A 266 -9.38 -10.79 -11.70
C GLN A 266 -8.41 -10.22 -12.74
N LEU A 267 -7.19 -9.87 -12.34
CA LEU A 267 -6.17 -9.27 -13.22
C LEU A 267 -5.12 -10.27 -13.71
N ASP A 268 -5.09 -11.49 -13.18
CA ASP A 268 -4.00 -12.44 -13.42
C ASP A 268 -3.76 -12.74 -14.89
N THR A 269 -4.85 -12.91 -15.67
CA THR A 269 -4.78 -13.27 -17.09
C THR A 269 -4.19 -12.18 -18.00
N HIS A 270 -3.99 -10.97 -17.49
CA HIS A 270 -3.32 -9.89 -18.22
C HIS A 270 -1.78 -10.02 -18.19
N PHE A 271 -1.22 -10.97 -17.43
CA PHE A 271 0.23 -11.11 -17.19
C PHE A 271 0.84 -12.37 -17.81
N ILE A 272 0.11 -13.04 -18.69
CA ILE A 272 0.58 -14.19 -19.49
C ILE A 272 0.45 -13.93 -20.96
#